data_07349cc617b572f1ff8b5edb64f3e7c6
#
_entry.id   07349cc617b572f1ff8b5edb64f3e7c6
#
_cell.length_a   1.000
_cell.length_b   1.000
_cell.length_c   1.000
_cell.angle_alpha   90.00
_cell.angle_beta   90.00
_cell.angle_gamma   90.00
#
_symmetry.space_group_name_H-M   'P 1'
#
loop_
_entity.id
_entity.type
_entity.pdbx_description
1 polymer ?
#
loop_
_entity_poly.entity_id
_entity_poly.type
_entity_poly.pdbx_seq_one_letter_code
_entity_poly.pdbx_strand_id
1 'polypeptide(L)'
;FINKRMLKALNKASYVISNSDFTKKLAVKNGLNEKKIKIIHPGCNYPIKIDNKSLDKAKDLFRNSFPKILTVARLDKRKSHQNILMTIKNLKPRFPNIKYISIGDGDEMQNLKNLKNELGLGNEVLLLKESTELLKVALLEQSDLFLMPSIIYKKSVEGFGISFIEAAAFGTGSIGGIAGGASDAIQEGVTGYLCDGGDLNSIYETIVKFYDNDNFKQL
;
A
#
# COMPACT_ATOMS: atom_id res chain seq x y z
N PHE A 1 18.91 -2.45 -8.64
CA PHE A 1 18.63 -3.01 -9.96
C PHE A 1 19.58 -4.17 -10.23
N ILE A 2 19.39 -4.90 -11.34
CA ILE A 2 20.12 -6.13 -11.69
C ILE A 2 21.62 -5.82 -11.87
N ASN A 3 22.49 -6.47 -11.10
CA ASN A 3 23.93 -6.36 -11.30
C ASN A 3 24.42 -7.32 -12.41
N LYS A 4 25.66 -7.11 -12.91
CA LYS A 4 26.22 -7.92 -14.02
C LYS A 4 26.24 -9.43 -13.72
N ARG A 5 26.51 -9.86 -12.47
CA ARG A 5 26.48 -11.28 -12.09
C ARG A 5 25.08 -11.87 -12.16
N MET A 6 24.10 -11.15 -11.60
CA MET A 6 22.69 -11.54 -11.63
C MET A 6 22.16 -11.59 -13.05
N LEU A 7 22.46 -10.58 -13.89
CA LEU A 7 22.08 -10.58 -15.30
C LEU A 7 22.64 -11.79 -16.06
N LYS A 8 23.93 -12.12 -15.84
CA LYS A 8 24.56 -13.30 -16.45
C LYS A 8 23.88 -14.60 -16.03
N ALA A 9 23.50 -14.73 -14.77
CA ALA A 9 22.79 -15.91 -14.25
C ALA A 9 21.37 -16.00 -14.86
N LEU A 10 20.61 -14.90 -14.85
CA LEU A 10 19.27 -14.84 -15.42
C LEU A 10 19.26 -15.14 -16.91
N ASN A 11 20.23 -14.66 -17.68
CA ASN A 11 20.34 -14.98 -19.12
C ASN A 11 20.68 -16.44 -19.41
N LYS A 12 21.21 -17.20 -18.45
CA LYS A 12 21.43 -18.65 -18.57
C LYS A 12 20.16 -19.47 -18.27
N ALA A 13 19.20 -18.91 -17.55
CA ALA A 13 17.96 -19.60 -17.23
C ALA A 13 17.14 -19.87 -18.51
N SER A 14 16.39 -20.97 -18.53
CA SER A 14 15.43 -21.27 -19.61
C SER A 14 14.31 -20.24 -19.64
N TYR A 15 13.75 -19.91 -18.47
CA TYR A 15 12.75 -18.87 -18.24
C TYR A 15 13.06 -18.08 -16.99
N VAL A 16 12.56 -16.84 -16.96
CA VAL A 16 12.60 -15.94 -15.80
C VAL A 16 11.19 -15.50 -15.49
N ILE A 17 10.76 -15.63 -14.25
CA ILE A 17 9.45 -15.17 -13.80
C ILE A 17 9.58 -13.72 -13.33
N SER A 18 8.71 -12.85 -13.83
CA SER A 18 8.50 -11.48 -13.37
C SER A 18 7.15 -11.39 -12.66
N ASN A 19 7.10 -10.70 -11.52
CA ASN A 19 5.87 -10.55 -10.74
C ASN A 19 4.94 -9.44 -11.24
N SER A 20 5.39 -8.62 -12.22
CA SER A 20 4.61 -7.55 -12.83
C SER A 20 5.14 -7.20 -14.21
N ASP A 21 4.35 -6.51 -15.02
CA ASP A 21 4.80 -5.93 -16.29
C ASP A 21 5.90 -4.89 -16.05
N PHE A 22 5.76 -4.08 -14.99
CA PHE A 22 6.79 -3.13 -14.61
C PHE A 22 8.15 -3.80 -14.38
N THR A 23 8.20 -4.88 -13.58
CA THR A 23 9.46 -5.59 -13.29
C THR A 23 10.00 -6.32 -14.53
N LYS A 24 9.14 -6.81 -15.43
CA LYS A 24 9.51 -7.31 -16.75
C LYS A 24 10.20 -6.22 -17.57
N LYS A 25 9.57 -5.05 -17.74
CA LYS A 25 10.14 -3.90 -18.46
C LYS A 25 11.48 -3.47 -17.88
N LEU A 26 11.58 -3.44 -16.55
CA LEU A 26 12.82 -3.12 -15.86
C LEU A 26 13.92 -4.15 -16.12
N ALA A 27 13.60 -5.44 -16.16
CA ALA A 27 14.53 -6.52 -16.48
C ALA A 27 15.04 -6.41 -17.92
N VAL A 28 14.16 -6.18 -18.88
CA VAL A 28 14.50 -5.96 -20.31
C VAL A 28 15.41 -4.74 -20.46
N LYS A 29 15.08 -3.61 -19.83
CA LYS A 29 15.91 -2.39 -19.82
C LYS A 29 17.33 -2.64 -19.26
N ASN A 30 17.49 -3.63 -18.39
CA ASN A 30 18.78 -4.03 -17.84
C ASN A 30 19.48 -5.13 -18.69
N GLY A 31 18.96 -5.50 -19.85
CA GLY A 31 19.60 -6.40 -20.80
C GLY A 31 19.18 -7.87 -20.69
N LEU A 32 18.04 -8.17 -20.03
CA LEU A 32 17.48 -9.51 -20.05
C LEU A 32 16.67 -9.74 -21.35
N ASN A 33 16.81 -10.93 -21.94
CA ASN A 33 16.06 -11.30 -23.15
C ASN A 33 14.57 -11.41 -22.83
N GLU A 34 13.76 -10.56 -23.46
CA GLU A 34 12.32 -10.50 -23.24
C GLU A 34 11.60 -11.83 -23.49
N LYS A 35 12.02 -12.59 -24.52
CA LYS A 35 11.43 -13.89 -24.86
C LYS A 35 11.51 -14.93 -23.75
N LYS A 36 12.45 -14.74 -22.80
CA LYS A 36 12.61 -15.62 -21.63
C LYS A 36 11.76 -15.21 -20.44
N ILE A 37 11.13 -14.04 -20.48
CA ILE A 37 10.40 -13.52 -19.31
C ILE A 37 8.92 -13.93 -19.41
N LYS A 38 8.43 -14.58 -18.36
CA LYS A 38 7.01 -14.86 -18.15
C LYS A 38 6.51 -14.01 -16.98
N ILE A 39 5.39 -13.34 -17.14
CA ILE A 39 4.72 -12.63 -16.06
C ILE A 39 3.84 -13.64 -15.33
N ILE A 40 4.04 -13.75 -14.02
CA ILE A 40 3.18 -14.51 -13.11
C ILE A 40 2.95 -13.62 -11.89
N HIS A 41 1.75 -13.07 -11.75
CA HIS A 41 1.39 -12.23 -10.64
C HIS A 41 1.33 -13.05 -9.35
N PRO A 42 1.77 -12.49 -8.20
CA PRO A 42 1.58 -13.12 -6.90
C PRO A 42 0.10 -13.28 -6.57
N GLY A 43 -0.23 -14.32 -5.81
CA GLY A 43 -1.54 -14.49 -5.17
C GLY A 43 -1.45 -14.26 -3.66
N CYS A 44 -2.59 -14.32 -2.98
CA CYS A 44 -2.69 -14.33 -1.52
C CYS A 44 -3.57 -15.49 -1.05
N ASN A 45 -3.39 -15.92 0.21
CA ASN A 45 -4.13 -17.04 0.81
C ASN A 45 -5.33 -16.54 1.64
N TYR A 46 -6.11 -15.65 1.10
CA TYR A 46 -7.33 -15.15 1.74
C TYR A 46 -8.60 -15.66 1.01
N PRO A 47 -9.78 -15.66 1.68
CA PRO A 47 -10.01 -15.21 3.06
C PRO A 47 -9.54 -16.20 4.15
N ILE A 48 -9.20 -15.68 5.33
CA ILE A 48 -8.96 -16.42 6.57
C ILE A 48 -10.14 -16.16 7.50
N LYS A 49 -10.63 -17.18 8.23
CA LYS A 49 -11.66 -16.98 9.24
C LYS A 49 -11.10 -16.15 10.40
N ILE A 50 -11.68 -14.98 10.61
CA ILE A 50 -11.28 -14.05 11.66
C ILE A 50 -11.99 -14.44 12.96
N ASP A 51 -11.28 -14.42 14.09
CA ASP A 51 -11.90 -14.60 15.41
C ASP A 51 -12.57 -13.32 15.91
N ASN A 52 -13.58 -13.45 16.76
CA ASN A 52 -14.32 -12.32 17.32
C ASN A 52 -13.41 -11.35 18.08
N LYS A 53 -12.41 -11.84 18.79
CA LYS A 53 -11.48 -11.01 19.56
C LYS A 53 -10.67 -10.06 18.65
N SER A 54 -10.18 -10.56 17.52
CA SER A 54 -9.44 -9.74 16.55
C SER A 54 -10.37 -8.76 15.85
N LEU A 55 -11.59 -9.18 15.54
CA LEU A 55 -12.59 -8.30 14.91
C LEU A 55 -13.01 -7.17 15.87
N ASP A 56 -13.33 -7.49 17.13
CA ASP A 56 -13.69 -6.48 18.13
C ASP A 56 -12.54 -5.50 18.37
N LYS A 57 -11.31 -6.01 18.45
CA LYS A 57 -10.13 -5.15 18.57
C LYS A 57 -9.94 -4.23 17.36
N ALA A 58 -10.17 -4.70 16.14
CA ALA A 58 -10.10 -3.87 14.93
C ALA A 58 -11.18 -2.78 14.94
N LYS A 59 -12.42 -3.13 15.32
CA LYS A 59 -13.53 -2.17 15.51
C LYS A 59 -13.17 -1.12 16.57
N ASP A 60 -12.60 -1.50 17.70
CA ASP A 60 -12.17 -0.59 18.75
C ASP A 60 -11.06 0.36 18.29
N LEU A 61 -10.11 -0.11 17.50
CA LEU A 61 -9.03 0.71 16.97
C LEU A 61 -9.51 1.76 15.97
N PHE A 62 -10.48 1.42 15.14
CA PHE A 62 -11.12 2.36 14.23
C PHE A 62 -12.27 3.15 14.88
N ARG A 63 -12.98 2.54 15.85
CA ARG A 63 -14.16 3.12 16.52
C ARG A 63 -15.16 3.68 15.49
N ASN A 64 -15.71 4.85 15.77
CA ASN A 64 -16.65 5.57 14.90
C ASN A 64 -15.93 6.48 13.89
N SER A 65 -14.73 6.12 13.48
CA SER A 65 -13.95 6.92 12.53
C SER A 65 -14.45 6.73 11.10
N PHE A 66 -14.34 7.77 10.31
CA PHE A 66 -14.51 7.77 8.86
C PHE A 66 -13.70 8.91 8.23
N PRO A 67 -12.95 8.67 7.20
CA PRO A 67 -12.56 7.37 6.63
C PRO A 67 -11.64 6.54 7.54
N LYS A 68 -11.69 5.21 7.39
CA LYS A 68 -10.80 4.25 8.02
C LYS A 68 -9.72 3.82 7.03
N ILE A 69 -8.54 4.35 7.17
CA ILE A 69 -7.44 4.13 6.22
C ILE A 69 -6.39 3.22 6.83
N LEU A 70 -5.97 2.21 6.08
CA LEU A 70 -4.96 1.24 6.50
C LEU A 70 -3.77 1.21 5.54
N THR A 71 -2.57 1.05 6.10
CA THR A 71 -1.37 0.62 5.38
C THR A 71 -0.74 -0.59 6.08
N VAL A 72 -0.36 -1.60 5.32
CA VAL A 72 0.43 -2.74 5.80
C VAL A 72 1.72 -2.78 4.99
N ALA A 73 2.81 -2.27 5.55
CA ALA A 73 4.08 -2.15 4.84
C ALA A 73 5.26 -1.88 5.79
N ARG A 74 6.47 -2.17 5.32
CA ARG A 74 7.68 -1.70 6.00
C ARG A 74 7.68 -0.17 6.09
N LEU A 75 8.14 0.36 7.22
CA LEU A 75 8.28 1.80 7.42
C LEU A 75 9.63 2.26 6.84
N ASP A 76 9.70 2.33 5.52
CA ASP A 76 10.83 2.85 4.76
C ASP A 76 10.40 4.04 3.88
N LYS A 77 11.37 4.86 3.44
CA LYS A 77 11.09 6.09 2.66
C LYS A 77 10.34 5.81 1.35
N ARG A 78 10.55 4.62 0.77
CA ARG A 78 9.88 4.22 -0.48
C ARG A 78 8.36 4.12 -0.33
N LYS A 79 7.87 3.81 0.87
CA LYS A 79 6.42 3.65 1.14
C LYS A 79 5.68 4.98 1.37
N SER A 80 6.42 6.09 1.37
CA SER A 80 5.88 7.46 1.43
C SER A 80 5.00 7.76 2.65
N HIS A 81 5.25 7.10 3.79
CA HIS A 81 4.47 7.30 5.01
C HIS A 81 4.47 8.75 5.50
N GLN A 82 5.55 9.53 5.29
CA GLN A 82 5.61 10.94 5.65
C GLN A 82 4.55 11.74 4.89
N ASN A 83 4.44 11.51 3.57
CA ASN A 83 3.44 12.18 2.75
C ASN A 83 2.02 11.75 3.14
N ILE A 84 1.83 10.49 3.53
CA ILE A 84 0.53 10.03 4.06
C ILE A 84 0.17 10.84 5.31
N LEU A 85 1.06 10.98 6.30
CA LEU A 85 0.78 11.73 7.53
C LEU A 85 0.42 13.19 7.24
N MET A 86 1.18 13.86 6.35
CA MET A 86 0.89 15.23 5.93
C MET A 86 -0.48 15.33 5.22
N THR A 87 -0.79 14.37 4.36
CA THR A 87 -2.10 14.30 3.69
C THR A 87 -3.24 14.07 4.68
N ILE A 88 -3.07 13.20 5.68
CA ILE A 88 -4.07 12.99 6.76
C ILE A 88 -4.33 14.32 7.49
N LYS A 89 -3.28 15.11 7.78
CA LYS A 89 -3.45 16.44 8.37
C LYS A 89 -4.33 17.36 7.51
N ASN A 90 -4.06 17.37 6.19
CA ASN A 90 -4.80 18.21 5.25
C ASN A 90 -6.24 17.74 5.02
N LEU A 91 -6.53 16.46 5.20
CA LEU A 91 -7.87 15.87 5.06
C LEU A 91 -8.79 16.12 6.28
N LYS A 92 -8.25 16.47 7.45
CA LYS A 92 -9.06 16.68 8.68
C LYS A 92 -10.22 17.69 8.52
N PRO A 93 -10.06 18.83 7.82
CA PRO A 93 -11.20 19.75 7.63
C PRO A 93 -12.37 19.11 6.87
N ARG A 94 -12.10 18.20 5.92
CA ARG A 94 -13.11 17.47 5.16
C ARG A 94 -13.63 16.23 5.90
N PHE A 95 -12.74 15.54 6.61
CA PHE A 95 -13.02 14.30 7.34
C PHE A 95 -12.57 14.45 8.81
N PRO A 96 -13.36 15.10 9.66
CA PRO A 96 -12.98 15.39 11.06
C PRO A 96 -12.67 14.15 11.89
N ASN A 97 -13.30 13.00 11.55
CA ASN A 97 -13.17 11.73 12.26
C ASN A 97 -12.25 10.72 11.52
N ILE A 98 -11.37 11.22 10.62
CA ILE A 98 -10.45 10.36 9.88
C ILE A 98 -9.55 9.55 10.81
N LYS A 99 -9.33 8.28 10.47
CA LYS A 99 -8.39 7.39 11.18
C LYS A 99 -7.47 6.70 10.20
N TYR A 100 -6.18 6.82 10.46
CA TYR A 100 -5.13 6.12 9.72
C TYR A 100 -4.39 5.16 10.65
N ILE A 101 -4.33 3.90 10.27
CA ILE A 101 -3.54 2.88 10.96
C ILE A 101 -2.45 2.39 10.01
N SER A 102 -1.20 2.37 10.48
CA SER A 102 -0.10 1.75 9.76
C SER A 102 0.43 0.56 10.54
N ILE A 103 0.54 -0.60 9.90
CA ILE A 103 1.14 -1.81 10.46
C ILE A 103 2.48 -2.06 9.79
N GLY A 104 3.54 -2.12 10.58
CA GLY A 104 4.88 -2.47 10.13
C GLY A 104 5.99 -1.84 10.95
N ASP A 105 7.21 -2.29 10.70
CA ASP A 105 8.44 -1.78 11.30
C ASP A 105 9.41 -1.31 10.21
N GLY A 106 10.39 -0.50 10.58
CA GLY A 106 11.43 -0.01 9.68
C GLY A 106 12.15 1.23 10.20
N ASP A 107 13.14 1.67 9.44
CA ASP A 107 14.06 2.74 9.82
C ASP A 107 13.35 4.10 10.03
N GLU A 108 12.17 4.28 9.44
CA GLU A 108 11.40 5.53 9.56
C GLU A 108 10.47 5.57 10.78
N MET A 109 10.36 4.51 11.59
CA MET A 109 9.41 4.47 12.72
C MET A 109 9.54 5.67 13.65
N GLN A 110 10.78 6.02 14.07
CA GLN A 110 10.99 7.14 15.00
C GLN A 110 10.68 8.49 14.33
N ASN A 111 11.09 8.66 13.08
CA ASN A 111 10.79 9.88 12.31
C ASN A 111 9.28 10.09 12.14
N LEU A 112 8.54 9.02 11.87
CA LEU A 112 7.08 9.06 11.73
C LEU A 112 6.38 9.36 13.05
N LYS A 113 6.87 8.84 14.17
CA LYS A 113 6.35 9.21 15.51
C LYS A 113 6.55 10.68 15.81
N ASN A 114 7.73 11.22 15.52
CA ASN A 114 8.03 12.64 15.71
C ASN A 114 7.13 13.50 14.81
N LEU A 115 7.04 13.18 13.52
CA LEU A 115 6.19 13.91 12.57
C LEU A 115 4.71 13.86 12.97
N LYS A 116 4.22 12.68 13.40
CA LYS A 116 2.86 12.55 13.94
C LYS A 116 2.58 13.54 15.05
N ASN A 117 3.52 13.70 16.00
CA ASN A 117 3.40 14.62 17.14
C ASN A 117 3.46 16.08 16.67
N GLU A 118 4.40 16.43 15.81
CA GLU A 118 4.54 17.77 15.21
C GLU A 118 3.27 18.21 14.46
N LEU A 119 2.64 17.28 13.75
CA LEU A 119 1.39 17.54 13.03
C LEU A 119 0.13 17.54 13.92
N GLY A 120 0.26 17.19 15.21
CA GLY A 120 -0.87 17.09 16.14
C GLY A 120 -1.87 15.98 15.77
N LEU A 121 -1.38 14.83 15.26
CA LEU A 121 -2.19 13.70 14.78
C LEU A 121 -2.29 12.56 15.83
N GLY A 122 -2.38 12.94 17.11
CA GLY A 122 -2.38 11.97 18.22
C GLY A 122 -3.49 10.93 18.15
N ASN A 123 -4.69 11.36 17.83
CA ASN A 123 -5.88 10.51 17.77
C ASN A 123 -6.12 9.92 16.37
N GLU A 124 -5.75 10.64 15.33
CA GLU A 124 -6.01 10.28 13.93
C GLU A 124 -5.08 9.20 13.40
N VAL A 125 -3.86 9.13 13.92
CA VAL A 125 -2.82 8.22 13.42
C VAL A 125 -2.40 7.22 14.48
N LEU A 126 -2.40 5.94 14.14
CA LEU A 126 -1.85 4.85 14.94
C LEU A 126 -0.75 4.13 14.16
N LEU A 127 0.45 4.07 14.73
CA LEU A 127 1.58 3.32 14.16
C LEU A 127 1.79 2.05 15.00
N LEU A 128 1.47 0.90 14.43
CA LEU A 128 1.65 -0.43 15.05
C LEU A 128 2.92 -1.06 14.47
N LYS A 129 3.89 -1.33 15.35
CA LYS A 129 5.13 -2.03 14.96
C LYS A 129 4.85 -3.44 14.49
N GLU A 130 3.97 -4.13 15.20
CA GLU A 130 3.63 -5.54 15.01
C GLU A 130 2.12 -5.75 15.10
N SER A 131 1.65 -6.78 14.42
CA SER A 131 0.27 -7.25 14.50
C SER A 131 0.25 -8.77 14.34
N THR A 132 -0.69 -9.44 14.99
CA THR A 132 -0.99 -10.83 14.64
C THR A 132 -1.62 -10.87 13.25
N GLU A 133 -1.51 -12.01 12.56
CA GLU A 133 -2.13 -12.19 11.24
C GLU A 133 -3.65 -11.95 11.32
N LEU A 134 -4.33 -12.48 12.34
CA LEU A 134 -5.77 -12.30 12.53
C LEU A 134 -6.16 -10.83 12.75
N LEU A 135 -5.36 -10.07 13.52
CA LEU A 135 -5.64 -8.63 13.69
C LEU A 135 -5.36 -7.85 12.40
N LYS A 136 -4.31 -8.18 11.65
CA LYS A 136 -4.06 -7.57 10.33
C LYS A 136 -5.25 -7.77 9.40
N VAL A 137 -5.74 -9.00 9.32
CA VAL A 137 -6.88 -9.36 8.47
C VAL A 137 -8.16 -8.67 8.94
N ALA A 138 -8.42 -8.61 10.26
CA ALA A 138 -9.55 -7.88 10.81
C ALA A 138 -9.49 -6.38 10.51
N LEU A 139 -8.30 -5.77 10.52
CA LEU A 139 -8.11 -4.38 10.15
C LEU A 139 -8.31 -4.15 8.66
N LEU A 140 -7.91 -5.09 7.79
CA LEU A 140 -8.22 -5.03 6.35
C LEU A 140 -9.72 -5.06 6.11
N GLU A 141 -10.45 -5.99 6.75
CA GLU A 141 -11.91 -6.10 6.63
C GLU A 141 -12.66 -4.85 7.15
N GLN A 142 -12.13 -4.19 8.18
CA GLN A 142 -12.76 -3.02 8.79
C GLN A 142 -12.34 -1.69 8.17
N SER A 143 -11.39 -1.69 7.23
CA SER A 143 -10.93 -0.45 6.59
C SER A 143 -11.75 -0.10 5.35
N ASP A 144 -11.93 1.20 5.12
CA ASP A 144 -12.62 1.73 3.94
C ASP A 144 -11.65 1.91 2.76
N LEU A 145 -10.34 2.07 3.06
CA LEU A 145 -9.31 2.34 2.07
C LEU A 145 -7.97 1.74 2.51
N PHE A 146 -7.33 1.02 1.61
CA PHE A 146 -5.92 0.64 1.72
C PHE A 146 -5.04 1.63 0.97
N LEU A 147 -4.12 2.31 1.68
CA LEU A 147 -3.30 3.38 1.13
C LEU A 147 -1.81 3.05 1.20
N MET A 148 -1.17 2.87 0.06
CA MET A 148 0.28 2.64 -0.02
C MET A 148 0.87 3.31 -1.28
N PRO A 149 1.00 4.65 -1.33
CA PRO A 149 1.44 5.42 -2.49
C PRO A 149 2.97 5.36 -2.62
N SER A 150 3.49 4.17 -2.92
CA SER A 150 4.93 3.92 -3.01
C SER A 150 5.60 4.75 -4.10
N ILE A 151 6.81 5.22 -3.81
CA ILE A 151 7.67 5.97 -4.75
C ILE A 151 8.90 5.14 -5.12
N ILE A 152 9.64 5.59 -6.13
CA ILE A 152 11.00 5.11 -6.34
C ILE A 152 11.92 5.85 -5.36
N TYR A 153 12.58 5.12 -4.47
CA TYR A 153 13.58 5.68 -3.57
C TYR A 153 14.94 5.02 -3.79
N LYS A 154 15.92 5.80 -4.22
CA LYS A 154 17.24 5.29 -4.66
C LYS A 154 17.06 4.24 -5.76
N LYS A 155 17.40 2.96 -5.46
CA LYS A 155 17.26 1.83 -6.39
C LYS A 155 16.14 0.86 -5.98
N SER A 156 15.30 1.27 -5.03
CA SER A 156 14.18 0.46 -4.54
C SER A 156 12.86 0.94 -5.12
N VAL A 157 12.03 0.02 -5.56
CA VAL A 157 10.74 0.25 -6.18
C VAL A 157 9.74 -0.82 -5.72
N GLU A 158 8.45 -0.51 -5.75
CA GLU A 158 7.41 -1.53 -5.56
C GLU A 158 7.35 -2.46 -6.76
N GLY A 159 7.54 -3.77 -6.54
CA GLY A 159 7.55 -4.74 -7.62
C GLY A 159 6.16 -5.12 -8.11
N PHE A 160 5.19 -5.21 -7.20
CA PHE A 160 3.78 -5.55 -7.47
C PHE A 160 2.87 -4.98 -6.37
N GLY A 161 3.17 -5.27 -5.09
CA GLY A 161 2.37 -4.86 -3.95
C GLY A 161 1.33 -5.91 -3.56
N ILE A 162 1.77 -7.05 -3.01
CA ILE A 162 0.87 -8.12 -2.55
C ILE A 162 -0.20 -7.58 -1.59
N SER A 163 0.14 -6.59 -0.76
CA SER A 163 -0.81 -5.98 0.18
C SER A 163 -2.06 -5.36 -0.50
N PHE A 164 -1.99 -4.98 -1.77
CA PHE A 164 -3.17 -4.51 -2.51
C PHE A 164 -4.16 -5.63 -2.80
N ILE A 165 -3.66 -6.82 -3.18
CA ILE A 165 -4.54 -7.97 -3.40
C ILE A 165 -5.01 -8.59 -2.08
N GLU A 166 -4.24 -8.45 -1.00
CA GLU A 166 -4.70 -8.77 0.35
C GLU A 166 -5.88 -7.88 0.75
N ALA A 167 -5.80 -6.57 0.52
CA ALA A 167 -6.92 -5.65 0.77
C ALA A 167 -8.14 -5.96 -0.10
N ALA A 168 -7.94 -6.19 -1.39
CA ALA A 168 -9.01 -6.53 -2.32
C ALA A 168 -9.75 -7.83 -1.96
N ALA A 169 -9.07 -8.81 -1.34
CA ALA A 169 -9.70 -10.04 -0.84
C ALA A 169 -10.77 -9.80 0.25
N PHE A 170 -10.75 -8.62 0.88
CA PHE A 170 -11.74 -8.17 1.87
C PHE A 170 -12.66 -7.06 1.35
N GLY A 171 -12.67 -6.83 0.04
CA GLY A 171 -13.49 -5.79 -0.57
C GLY A 171 -12.93 -4.37 -0.39
N THR A 172 -11.75 -4.20 0.24
CA THR A 172 -11.16 -2.90 0.51
C THR A 172 -10.50 -2.34 -0.75
N GLY A 173 -11.00 -1.22 -1.25
CA GLY A 173 -10.40 -0.50 -2.37
C GLY A 173 -9.02 0.08 -2.02
N SER A 174 -8.15 0.27 -3.03
CA SER A 174 -6.76 0.62 -2.81
C SER A 174 -6.32 1.90 -3.53
N ILE A 175 -5.42 2.67 -2.90
CA ILE A 175 -4.65 3.72 -3.60
C ILE A 175 -3.18 3.34 -3.54
N GLY A 176 -2.58 3.15 -4.73
CA GLY A 176 -1.18 2.81 -4.92
C GLY A 176 -0.37 3.93 -5.59
N GLY A 177 0.96 3.78 -5.60
CA GLY A 177 1.83 4.70 -6.33
C GLY A 177 1.94 4.35 -7.82
N ILE A 178 1.96 5.37 -8.69
CA ILE A 178 2.20 5.19 -10.14
C ILE A 178 3.61 4.67 -10.44
N ALA A 179 4.53 4.82 -9.49
CA ALA A 179 5.93 4.45 -9.64
C ALA A 179 6.16 2.99 -9.23
N GLY A 180 6.08 2.07 -10.18
CA GLY A 180 6.33 0.64 -9.92
C GLY A 180 5.24 -0.27 -10.46
N GLY A 181 5.13 -1.46 -9.86
CA GLY A 181 4.22 -2.52 -10.32
C GLY A 181 2.83 -2.49 -9.66
N ALA A 182 2.44 -1.44 -8.95
CA ALA A 182 1.12 -1.34 -8.33
C ALA A 182 -0.02 -1.35 -9.37
N SER A 183 0.24 -0.86 -10.59
CA SER A 183 -0.71 -0.90 -11.71
C SER A 183 -1.12 -2.29 -12.17
N ASP A 184 -0.33 -3.31 -11.81
CA ASP A 184 -0.68 -4.71 -12.11
C ASP A 184 -1.58 -5.31 -11.00
N ALA A 185 -1.59 -4.71 -9.80
CA ALA A 185 -2.40 -5.14 -8.66
C ALA A 185 -3.68 -4.32 -8.48
N ILE A 186 -3.74 -3.10 -9.04
CA ILE A 186 -4.87 -2.19 -8.93
C ILE A 186 -5.45 -1.92 -10.31
N GLN A 187 -6.71 -2.24 -10.50
CA GLN A 187 -7.47 -1.86 -11.68
C GLN A 187 -8.07 -0.48 -11.49
N GLU A 188 -7.54 0.52 -12.21
CA GLU A 188 -7.91 1.94 -12.09
C GLU A 188 -9.43 2.15 -12.24
N GLY A 189 -10.04 2.79 -11.26
CA GLY A 189 -11.48 3.08 -11.23
C GLY A 189 -12.39 1.90 -10.88
N VAL A 190 -11.84 0.67 -10.70
CA VAL A 190 -12.58 -0.54 -10.35
C VAL A 190 -12.18 -1.06 -8.97
N THR A 191 -10.91 -1.34 -8.75
CA THR A 191 -10.41 -1.79 -7.43
C THR A 191 -9.66 -0.70 -6.68
N GLY A 192 -9.50 0.48 -7.28
CA GLY A 192 -8.83 1.60 -6.65
C GLY A 192 -8.29 2.62 -7.65
N TYR A 193 -7.30 3.39 -7.20
CA TYR A 193 -6.66 4.42 -7.99
C TYR A 193 -5.14 4.42 -7.81
N LEU A 194 -4.45 5.08 -8.74
CA LEU A 194 -3.02 5.34 -8.68
C LEU A 194 -2.75 6.83 -8.51
N CYS A 195 -1.73 7.18 -7.71
CA CYS A 195 -1.32 8.56 -7.48
C CYS A 195 0.20 8.71 -7.50
N ASP A 196 0.69 9.92 -7.68
CA ASP A 196 2.10 10.22 -7.41
C ASP A 196 2.33 10.29 -5.89
N GLY A 197 2.96 9.25 -5.34
CA GLY A 197 3.25 9.16 -3.90
C GLY A 197 4.30 10.18 -3.42
N GLY A 198 4.98 10.88 -4.32
CA GLY A 198 5.89 11.98 -4.03
C GLY A 198 5.21 13.35 -3.94
N ASP A 199 3.98 13.46 -4.43
CA ASP A 199 3.21 14.70 -4.46
C ASP A 199 2.01 14.63 -3.49
N LEU A 200 2.01 15.53 -2.50
CA LEU A 200 0.95 15.62 -1.48
C LEU A 200 -0.43 15.92 -2.10
N ASN A 201 -0.47 16.78 -3.10
CA ASN A 201 -1.72 17.14 -3.77
C ASN A 201 -2.28 15.95 -4.55
N SER A 202 -1.41 15.19 -5.24
CA SER A 202 -1.82 13.97 -5.95
C SER A 202 -2.42 12.93 -5.00
N ILE A 203 -1.80 12.72 -3.82
CA ILE A 203 -2.35 11.79 -2.81
C ILE A 203 -3.69 12.31 -2.29
N TYR A 204 -3.78 13.60 -1.93
CA TYR A 204 -4.98 14.24 -1.42
C TYR A 204 -6.16 14.12 -2.40
N GLU A 205 -5.98 14.59 -3.64
CA GLU A 205 -7.02 14.58 -4.66
C GLU A 205 -7.47 13.14 -5.01
N THR A 206 -6.54 12.19 -5.01
CA THR A 206 -6.88 10.79 -5.27
C THR A 206 -7.72 10.19 -4.14
N ILE A 207 -7.43 10.52 -2.87
CA ILE A 207 -8.26 10.09 -1.74
C ILE A 207 -9.65 10.74 -1.83
N VAL A 208 -9.74 12.03 -2.13
CA VAL A 208 -11.00 12.73 -2.33
C VAL A 208 -11.81 12.09 -3.46
N LYS A 209 -11.18 11.88 -4.62
CA LYS A 209 -11.79 11.19 -5.78
C LYS A 209 -12.31 9.80 -5.41
N PHE A 210 -11.57 9.05 -4.59
CA PHE A 210 -11.98 7.72 -4.15
C PHE A 210 -13.29 7.77 -3.37
N TYR A 211 -13.43 8.71 -2.42
CA TYR A 211 -14.64 8.84 -1.61
C TYR A 211 -15.79 9.59 -2.30
N ASP A 212 -15.51 10.33 -3.36
CA ASP A 212 -16.55 10.98 -4.17
C ASP A 212 -17.12 10.04 -5.25
N ASN A 213 -16.48 8.91 -5.52
CA ASN A 213 -16.96 7.92 -6.49
C ASN A 213 -17.98 6.98 -5.84
N ASP A 214 -19.21 6.96 -6.36
CA ASP A 214 -20.32 6.15 -5.85
C ASP A 214 -20.04 4.63 -5.86
N ASN A 215 -19.17 4.16 -6.75
CA ASN A 215 -18.77 2.74 -6.80
C ASN A 215 -18.03 2.28 -5.55
N PHE A 216 -17.35 3.19 -4.84
CA PHE A 216 -16.62 2.88 -3.59
C PHE A 216 -17.41 3.25 -2.32
N LYS A 217 -18.57 3.89 -2.44
CA LYS A 217 -19.44 4.22 -1.29
C LYS A 217 -20.26 3.02 -0.81
N GLN A 218 -20.35 1.97 -1.61
CA GLN A 218 -21.18 0.78 -1.33
C GLN A 218 -20.37 -0.44 -0.85
N LEU A 219 -19.05 -0.30 -0.71
CA LEU A 219 -18.15 -1.30 -0.15
C LEU A 219 -18.02 -1.09 1.36
#